data_1d3661c347f9ae2925dba2a1a3b8de5b
#
_entry.id   1d3661c347f9ae2925dba2a1a3b8de5b
#
_cell.length_a   1.000
_cell.length_b   1.000
_cell.length_c   1.000
_cell.angle_alpha   90.00
_cell.angle_beta   90.00
_cell.angle_gamma   90.00
#
_symmetry.space_group_name_H-M   'P 1'
#
loop_
_entity.id
_entity.type
_entity.pdbx_description
1 polymer ?
#
loop_
_entity_poly.entity_id
_entity_poly.type
_entity_poly.pdbx_seq_one_letter_code
_entity_poly.pdbx_strand_id
1 'polypeptide(L)'
;VLARGVSRSLRCGAPSEPEYGEEECKGNDVTKEAFAMISKLDSFVGNAEGNQVFDGSVDVIVCDGFVGNILLKTSEGVADAISKIIKKHVKKSPVAIAGSLLMKKVFKTLKQQVDYDEYGGAPLLGVNGCVIISHGKSTPKAIKNAIFQALKFANSDINKVIEDELSHFAK
;
A
#
# COMPACT_ATOMS: atom_id res chain seq x y z
N VAL A 1 6.30 -0.83 -1.56
CA VAL A 1 5.54 -2.02 -1.98
C VAL A 1 4.28 -2.10 -1.15
N LEU A 2 3.12 -1.98 -1.80
CA LEU A 2 1.80 -2.17 -1.18
C LEU A 2 1.26 -3.50 -1.70
N ALA A 3 1.17 -4.51 -0.82
CA ALA A 3 0.65 -5.82 -1.18
C ALA A 3 -0.72 -6.07 -0.54
N ARG A 4 -1.69 -6.52 -1.32
CA ARG A 4 -3.01 -6.93 -0.85
C ARG A 4 -3.42 -8.24 -1.52
N GLY A 5 -3.41 -9.36 -0.74
CA GLY A 5 -4.02 -10.62 -1.12
C GLY A 5 -3.41 -11.38 -2.30
N VAL A 6 -3.59 -12.67 -2.35
CA VAL A 6 -3.04 -13.56 -3.39
C VAL A 6 -3.80 -13.37 -4.72
N SER A 7 -3.39 -12.46 -5.56
CA SER A 7 -3.71 -12.39 -6.97
C SER A 7 -2.46 -11.97 -7.76
N ARG A 8 -2.46 -12.17 -9.06
CA ARG A 8 -1.27 -12.30 -9.90
C ARG A 8 -0.90 -11.04 -10.71
N SER A 9 -1.31 -9.84 -10.27
CA SER A 9 -1.08 -8.63 -11.06
C SER A 9 -0.11 -7.66 -10.39
N LEU A 10 0.94 -7.29 -11.10
CA LEU A 10 1.97 -6.33 -10.70
C LEU A 10 1.87 -5.06 -11.57
N ARG A 11 1.87 -3.87 -10.95
CA ARG A 11 1.98 -2.61 -11.69
C ARG A 11 3.17 -1.79 -11.21
N CYS A 12 3.80 -1.09 -12.16
CA CYS A 12 4.81 -0.08 -11.86
C CYS A 12 4.15 1.29 -11.81
N GLY A 13 4.38 2.07 -10.74
CA GLY A 13 3.67 3.33 -10.51
C GLY A 13 4.43 4.57 -10.94
N ALA A 14 3.87 5.28 -11.93
CA ALA A 14 4.00 6.72 -12.04
C ALA A 14 2.59 7.28 -12.32
N PRO A 15 2.18 8.40 -11.68
CA PRO A 15 0.88 9.00 -11.99
C PRO A 15 0.91 9.56 -13.42
N SER A 16 0.01 9.07 -14.26
CA SER A 16 -0.23 9.64 -15.58
C SER A 16 -1.72 9.89 -15.77
N GLU A 17 -2.08 11.02 -16.35
CA GLU A 17 -3.45 11.32 -16.74
C GLU A 17 -3.89 10.42 -17.91
N PRO A 18 -5.19 10.07 -18.01
CA PRO A 18 -5.65 9.17 -19.03
C PRO A 18 -5.78 9.88 -20.39
N GLU A 19 -4.90 9.60 -21.32
CA GLU A 19 -5.14 9.78 -22.74
C GLU A 19 -4.82 8.49 -23.48
N TYR A 20 -5.77 8.08 -24.32
CA TYR A 20 -5.73 6.87 -25.11
C TYR A 20 -4.48 6.78 -26.00
N GLY A 21 -3.69 5.73 -25.85
CA GLY A 21 -2.81 5.23 -26.91
C GLY A 21 -1.31 5.24 -26.71
N GLU A 22 -0.74 5.85 -25.64
CA GLU A 22 0.72 5.90 -25.43
C GLU A 22 1.17 5.74 -23.96
N GLU A 23 0.63 4.76 -23.26
CA GLU A 23 0.94 4.53 -21.83
C GLU A 23 2.40 4.16 -21.57
N GLU A 24 3.09 3.59 -22.58
CA GLU A 24 4.50 3.19 -22.48
C GLU A 24 5.46 4.38 -22.41
N CYS A 25 5.07 5.55 -22.93
CA CYS A 25 5.92 6.75 -23.02
C CYS A 25 5.75 7.70 -21.83
N LYS A 26 4.77 7.48 -20.93
CA LYS A 26 4.51 8.36 -19.79
C LYS A 26 5.42 8.03 -18.61
N GLY A 27 5.91 9.07 -17.93
CA GLY A 27 6.77 8.95 -16.76
C GLY A 27 8.14 9.59 -16.94
N ASN A 28 8.91 9.58 -15.86
CA ASN A 28 10.31 10.01 -15.88
C ASN A 28 11.21 8.86 -16.39
N ASP A 29 12.50 9.15 -16.60
CA ASP A 29 13.44 8.17 -17.15
C ASP A 29 13.54 6.89 -16.30
N VAL A 30 13.45 7.02 -14.96
CA VAL A 30 13.48 5.87 -14.04
C VAL A 30 12.27 4.97 -14.24
N THR A 31 11.07 5.55 -14.41
CA THR A 31 9.85 4.74 -14.61
C THR A 31 9.82 4.07 -15.97
N LYS A 32 10.36 4.71 -17.01
CA LYS A 32 10.50 4.11 -18.35
C LYS A 32 11.49 2.95 -18.36
N GLU A 33 12.63 3.12 -17.69
CA GLU A 33 13.62 2.06 -17.56
C GLU A 33 13.07 0.88 -16.75
N ALA A 34 12.41 1.16 -15.62
CA ALA A 34 11.74 0.15 -14.82
C ALA A 34 10.66 -0.59 -15.61
N PHE A 35 9.83 0.13 -16.40
CA PHE A 35 8.82 -0.47 -17.27
C PHE A 35 9.45 -1.48 -18.25
N ALA A 36 10.54 -1.09 -18.92
CA ALA A 36 11.22 -1.97 -19.87
C ALA A 36 11.78 -3.26 -19.22
N MET A 37 12.17 -3.18 -17.95
CA MET A 37 12.64 -4.34 -17.19
C MET A 37 11.49 -5.23 -16.71
N ILE A 38 10.45 -4.62 -16.11
CA ILE A 38 9.35 -5.32 -15.43
C ILE A 38 8.33 -5.87 -16.43
N SER A 39 8.20 -5.27 -17.63
CA SER A 39 7.27 -5.72 -18.67
C SER A 39 7.51 -7.16 -19.15
N LYS A 40 8.67 -7.72 -18.84
CA LYS A 40 9.02 -9.11 -19.14
C LYS A 40 8.42 -10.13 -18.16
N LEU A 41 7.82 -9.66 -17.06
CA LEU A 41 7.18 -10.52 -16.06
C LEU A 41 5.75 -10.85 -16.49
N ASP A 42 5.36 -12.12 -16.47
CA ASP A 42 4.01 -12.58 -16.82
C ASP A 42 2.91 -11.93 -15.96
N SER A 43 3.24 -11.54 -14.73
CA SER A 43 2.33 -10.87 -13.80
C SER A 43 2.23 -9.35 -13.99
N PHE A 44 3.01 -8.78 -14.91
CA PHE A 44 3.01 -7.35 -15.15
C PHE A 44 1.76 -6.93 -15.93
N VAL A 45 1.03 -5.93 -15.42
CA VAL A 45 -0.23 -5.45 -15.99
C VAL A 45 -0.18 -3.97 -16.41
N GLY A 46 1.00 -3.37 -16.42
CA GLY A 46 1.22 -2.00 -16.89
C GLY A 46 1.47 -0.98 -15.77
N ASN A 47 1.44 0.29 -16.14
CA ASN A 47 1.59 1.40 -15.20
C ASN A 47 0.32 1.57 -14.35
N ALA A 48 0.50 1.96 -13.07
CA ALA A 48 -0.61 2.22 -12.16
C ALA A 48 -0.90 3.72 -12.11
N GLU A 49 -2.17 4.08 -12.21
CA GLU A 49 -2.66 5.42 -11.93
C GLU A 49 -3.03 5.61 -10.46
N GLY A 50 -3.07 6.85 -10.00
CA GLY A 50 -3.35 7.16 -8.59
C GLY A 50 -4.69 6.65 -8.08
N ASN A 51 -5.73 6.56 -8.94
CA ASN A 51 -7.04 6.00 -8.62
C ASN A 51 -6.99 4.48 -8.38
N GLN A 52 -6.10 3.77 -9.08
CA GLN A 52 -5.95 2.32 -8.99
C GLN A 52 -5.26 1.84 -7.71
N VAL A 53 -4.68 2.75 -6.94
CA VAL A 53 -4.03 2.40 -5.66
C VAL A 53 -5.01 1.81 -4.66
N PHE A 54 -6.29 2.22 -4.72
CA PHE A 54 -7.29 1.87 -3.71
C PHE A 54 -8.49 1.10 -4.27
N ASP A 55 -8.61 0.94 -5.59
CA ASP A 55 -9.76 0.28 -6.23
C ASP A 55 -9.68 -1.26 -6.21
N GLY A 56 -8.51 -1.80 -5.88
CA GLY A 56 -8.28 -3.24 -5.82
C GLY A 56 -8.05 -3.90 -7.18
N SER A 57 -7.86 -3.11 -8.24
CA SER A 57 -7.57 -3.63 -9.59
C SER A 57 -6.18 -4.26 -9.70
N VAL A 58 -5.28 -3.93 -8.77
CA VAL A 58 -3.91 -4.46 -8.72
C VAL A 58 -3.54 -4.89 -7.31
N ASP A 59 -2.71 -5.91 -7.20
CA ASP A 59 -2.31 -6.49 -5.93
C ASP A 59 -1.02 -5.88 -5.39
N VAL A 60 -0.09 -5.53 -6.27
CA VAL A 60 1.22 -4.99 -5.93
C VAL A 60 1.54 -3.82 -6.84
N ILE A 61 1.90 -2.69 -6.24
CA ILE A 61 2.40 -1.50 -6.93
C ILE A 61 3.85 -1.30 -6.51
N VAL A 62 4.75 -1.25 -7.49
CA VAL A 62 6.17 -0.94 -7.27
C VAL A 62 6.41 0.51 -7.66
N CYS A 63 7.02 1.28 -6.77
CA CYS A 63 7.40 2.67 -7.03
C CYS A 63 8.70 3.01 -6.29
N ASP A 64 9.33 4.12 -6.66
CA ASP A 64 10.44 4.65 -5.89
C ASP A 64 9.99 5.11 -4.49
N GLY A 65 10.96 5.18 -3.56
CA GLY A 65 10.67 5.49 -2.17
C GLY A 65 10.14 6.92 -1.94
N PHE A 66 10.45 7.87 -2.81
CA PHE A 66 9.96 9.24 -2.71
C PHE A 66 8.50 9.33 -3.11
N VAL A 67 8.14 8.80 -4.28
CA VAL A 67 6.74 8.73 -4.75
C VAL A 67 5.89 7.92 -3.80
N GLY A 68 6.37 6.76 -3.35
CA GLY A 68 5.67 5.93 -2.38
C GLY A 68 5.42 6.63 -1.05
N ASN A 69 6.39 7.39 -0.55
CA ASN A 69 6.22 8.16 0.68
C ASN A 69 5.23 9.32 0.53
N ILE A 70 5.25 10.03 -0.61
CA ILE A 70 4.25 11.07 -0.92
C ILE A 70 2.84 10.45 -0.96
N LEU A 71 2.67 9.34 -1.68
CA LEU A 71 1.41 8.64 -1.79
C LEU A 71 0.86 8.25 -0.41
N LEU A 72 1.69 7.60 0.42
CA LEU A 72 1.30 7.19 1.77
C LEU A 72 0.92 8.39 2.64
N LYS A 73 1.74 9.45 2.66
CA LYS A 73 1.49 10.64 3.48
C LYS A 73 0.27 11.42 3.02
N THR A 74 0.03 11.50 1.73
CA THR A 74 -1.17 12.13 1.17
C THR A 74 -2.41 11.33 1.54
N SER A 75 -2.37 10.01 1.41
CA SER A 75 -3.48 9.11 1.76
C SER A 75 -3.82 9.18 3.24
N GLU A 76 -2.82 9.15 4.13
CA GLU A 76 -2.98 9.36 5.57
C GLU A 76 -3.64 10.72 5.86
N GLY A 77 -3.15 11.78 5.23
CA GLY A 77 -3.66 13.15 5.40
C GLY A 77 -5.11 13.31 4.96
N VAL A 78 -5.47 12.72 3.81
CA VAL A 78 -6.84 12.74 3.28
C VAL A 78 -7.79 11.95 4.19
N ALA A 79 -7.40 10.75 4.63
CA ALA A 79 -8.21 9.94 5.54
C ALA A 79 -8.47 10.65 6.88
N ASP A 80 -7.45 11.32 7.43
CA ASP A 80 -7.58 12.11 8.67
C ASP A 80 -8.46 13.35 8.46
N ALA A 81 -8.31 14.06 7.35
CA ALA A 81 -9.15 15.21 7.00
C ALA A 81 -10.63 14.82 6.88
N ILE A 82 -10.94 13.75 6.14
CA ILE A 82 -12.30 13.22 6.00
C ILE A 82 -12.88 12.85 7.38
N SER A 83 -12.08 12.14 8.19
CA SER A 83 -12.49 11.76 9.56
C SER A 83 -12.83 12.97 10.43
N LYS A 84 -12.03 14.04 10.33
CA LYS A 84 -12.28 15.30 11.07
C LYS A 84 -13.55 16.01 10.57
N ILE A 85 -13.76 16.05 9.25
CA ILE A 85 -14.96 16.64 8.65
C ILE A 85 -16.22 15.90 9.13
N ILE A 86 -16.22 14.57 9.03
CA ILE A 86 -17.36 13.75 9.48
C ILE A 86 -17.65 14.02 10.97
N LYS A 87 -16.63 13.93 11.84
CA LYS A 87 -16.79 14.20 13.29
C LYS A 87 -17.33 15.60 13.57
N LYS A 88 -16.87 16.62 12.84
CA LYS A 88 -17.31 18.01 12.97
C LYS A 88 -18.81 18.16 12.64
N HIS A 89 -19.26 17.51 11.57
CA HIS A 89 -20.66 17.60 11.13
C HIS A 89 -21.60 16.75 12.00
N VAL A 90 -21.20 15.55 12.39
CA VAL A 90 -21.98 14.69 13.30
C VAL A 90 -22.27 15.40 14.62
N LYS A 91 -21.28 16.08 15.21
CA LYS A 91 -21.44 16.81 16.48
C LYS A 91 -22.43 17.98 16.43
N LYS A 92 -22.83 18.46 15.25
CA LYS A 92 -23.72 19.62 15.09
C LYS A 92 -25.21 19.26 15.14
N SER A 93 -25.58 17.99 15.05
CA SER A 93 -26.98 17.56 14.99
C SER A 93 -27.24 16.38 15.93
N PRO A 94 -28.22 16.49 16.85
CA PRO A 94 -28.62 15.37 17.71
C PRO A 94 -29.05 14.14 16.92
N VAL A 95 -29.72 14.33 15.79
CA VAL A 95 -30.12 13.23 14.88
C VAL A 95 -28.91 12.55 14.28
N ALA A 96 -27.89 13.33 13.84
CA ALA A 96 -26.64 12.77 13.30
C ALA A 96 -25.86 12.00 14.37
N ILE A 97 -25.88 12.45 15.63
CA ILE A 97 -25.27 11.73 16.76
C ILE A 97 -25.98 10.39 16.95
N ALA A 98 -27.31 10.35 17.01
CA ALA A 98 -28.06 9.11 17.12
C ALA A 98 -27.78 8.16 15.94
N GLY A 99 -27.77 8.67 14.70
CA GLY A 99 -27.42 7.90 13.50
C GLY A 99 -26.00 7.34 13.56
N SER A 100 -25.04 8.13 14.06
CA SER A 100 -23.65 7.67 14.19
C SER A 100 -23.47 6.54 15.21
N LEU A 101 -24.30 6.51 16.25
CA LEU A 101 -24.30 5.39 17.21
C LEU A 101 -24.77 4.08 16.55
N LEU A 102 -25.82 4.15 15.72
CA LEU A 102 -26.28 3.00 14.93
C LEU A 102 -25.19 2.52 13.93
N MET A 103 -24.42 3.45 13.35
CA MET A 103 -23.34 3.17 12.41
C MET A 103 -21.99 2.89 13.08
N LYS A 104 -21.91 2.77 14.40
CA LYS A 104 -20.66 2.58 15.15
C LYS A 104 -19.80 1.44 14.61
N LYS A 105 -20.43 0.32 14.21
CA LYS A 105 -19.71 -0.84 13.63
C LYS A 105 -19.08 -0.48 12.30
N VAL A 106 -19.79 0.24 11.42
CA VAL A 106 -19.31 0.69 10.11
C VAL A 106 -18.11 1.62 10.27
N PHE A 107 -18.21 2.63 11.14
CA PHE A 107 -17.09 3.54 11.42
C PHE A 107 -15.88 2.85 12.03
N LYS A 108 -16.10 1.84 12.87
CA LYS A 108 -15.01 1.02 13.43
C LYS A 108 -14.29 0.24 12.32
N THR A 109 -15.04 -0.41 11.43
CA THR A 109 -14.46 -1.16 10.31
C THR A 109 -13.71 -0.24 9.35
N LEU A 110 -14.31 0.91 8.99
CA LEU A 110 -13.65 1.90 8.14
C LEU A 110 -12.33 2.38 8.76
N LYS A 111 -12.35 2.71 10.06
CA LYS A 111 -11.13 3.11 10.76
C LYS A 111 -10.07 2.02 10.71
N GLN A 112 -10.45 0.76 10.93
CA GLN A 112 -9.50 -0.37 10.91
C GLN A 112 -8.86 -0.56 9.52
N GLN A 113 -9.58 -0.28 8.44
CA GLN A 113 -9.07 -0.40 7.08
C GLN A 113 -8.01 0.66 6.72
N VAL A 114 -8.11 1.86 7.31
CA VAL A 114 -7.18 2.98 7.02
C VAL A 114 -6.15 3.20 8.12
N ASP A 115 -6.22 2.45 9.22
CA ASP A 115 -5.36 2.62 10.39
C ASP A 115 -4.06 1.80 10.20
N TYR A 116 -2.93 2.48 10.00
CA TYR A 116 -1.63 1.83 9.87
C TYR A 116 -1.23 1.02 11.12
N ASP A 117 -1.76 1.35 12.31
CA ASP A 117 -1.52 0.61 13.54
C ASP A 117 -2.00 -0.85 13.46
N GLU A 118 -2.97 -1.15 12.59
CA GLU A 118 -3.44 -2.52 12.36
C GLU A 118 -2.40 -3.38 11.64
N TYR A 119 -1.57 -2.78 10.79
CA TYR A 119 -0.51 -3.48 10.06
C TYR A 119 0.79 -3.55 10.86
N GLY A 120 1.08 -2.53 11.68
CA GLY A 120 2.24 -2.43 12.55
C GLY A 120 3.54 -2.00 11.85
N GLY A 121 3.74 -2.39 10.62
CA GLY A 121 4.93 -2.07 9.83
C GLY A 121 5.01 -2.86 8.53
N ALA A 122 6.05 -2.61 7.75
CA ALA A 122 6.33 -3.29 6.50
C ALA A 122 7.67 -4.02 6.54
N PRO A 123 7.79 -5.23 5.97
CA PRO A 123 9.06 -5.94 5.90
C PRO A 123 10.02 -5.22 4.94
N LEU A 124 11.27 -5.09 5.35
CA LEU A 124 12.37 -4.67 4.50
C LEU A 124 12.86 -5.89 3.72
N LEU A 125 12.58 -5.92 2.43
CA LEU A 125 13.00 -7.00 1.54
C LEU A 125 14.45 -6.83 1.09
N GLY A 126 15.09 -7.93 0.66
CA GLY A 126 16.47 -7.91 0.16
C GLY A 126 17.54 -7.85 1.24
N VAL A 127 17.18 -8.12 2.49
CA VAL A 127 18.12 -8.25 3.62
C VAL A 127 18.19 -9.68 4.10
N ASN A 128 19.36 -10.11 4.57
CA ASN A 128 19.55 -11.45 5.14
C ASN A 128 19.01 -11.49 6.57
N GLY A 129 17.70 -11.75 6.69
CA GLY A 129 16.99 -11.81 7.97
C GLY A 129 15.61 -11.15 7.91
N CYS A 130 15.01 -10.94 9.08
CA CYS A 130 13.71 -10.30 9.22
C CYS A 130 13.86 -8.91 9.82
N VAL A 131 13.53 -7.88 9.03
CA VAL A 131 13.51 -6.49 9.47
C VAL A 131 12.14 -5.90 9.16
N ILE A 132 11.47 -5.36 10.17
CA ILE A 132 10.18 -4.67 10.01
C ILE A 132 10.38 -3.17 10.24
N ILE A 133 10.03 -2.37 9.26
CA ILE A 133 10.05 -0.91 9.34
C ILE A 133 8.70 -0.44 9.88
N SER A 134 8.71 0.19 11.05
CA SER A 134 7.55 0.79 11.70
C SER A 134 7.61 2.31 11.69
N HIS A 135 6.47 2.97 11.91
CA HIS A 135 6.39 4.42 11.94
C HIS A 135 6.99 4.97 13.24
N GLY A 136 7.67 6.15 13.18
CA GLY A 136 8.26 6.78 14.37
C GLY A 136 7.27 7.18 15.48
N LYS A 137 5.95 7.24 15.16
CA LYS A 137 4.84 7.50 16.10
C LYS A 137 4.01 6.24 16.39
N SER A 138 4.59 5.04 16.19
CA SER A 138 3.89 3.78 16.40
C SER A 138 3.35 3.66 17.83
N THR A 139 2.09 3.27 17.93
CA THR A 139 1.44 2.98 19.22
C THR A 139 1.88 1.61 19.74
N PRO A 140 1.63 1.27 21.02
CA PRO A 140 1.87 -0.09 21.53
C PRO A 140 1.17 -1.17 20.71
N LYS A 141 -0.02 -0.87 20.14
CA LYS A 141 -0.75 -1.76 19.24
C LYS A 141 0.02 -1.99 17.94
N ALA A 142 0.54 -0.92 17.32
CA ALA A 142 1.36 -1.01 16.13
C ALA A 142 2.62 -1.86 16.36
N ILE A 143 3.33 -1.64 17.46
CA ILE A 143 4.53 -2.43 17.83
C ILE A 143 4.16 -3.91 18.02
N LYS A 144 3.08 -4.20 18.72
CA LYS A 144 2.57 -5.58 18.85
C LYS A 144 2.32 -6.22 17.48
N ASN A 145 1.63 -5.51 16.58
CA ASN A 145 1.33 -6.01 15.24
C ASN A 145 2.59 -6.17 14.38
N ALA A 146 3.57 -5.27 14.52
CA ALA A 146 4.88 -5.39 13.88
C ALA A 146 5.61 -6.68 14.31
N ILE A 147 5.57 -7.05 15.60
CA ILE A 147 6.13 -8.31 16.11
C ILE A 147 5.41 -9.51 15.49
N PHE A 148 4.09 -9.47 15.37
CA PHE A 148 3.36 -10.54 14.69
C PHE A 148 3.68 -10.62 13.20
N GLN A 149 3.89 -9.49 12.52
CA GLN A 149 4.36 -9.49 11.14
C GLN A 149 5.77 -10.10 11.03
N ALA A 150 6.68 -9.76 11.95
CA ALA A 150 8.01 -10.35 12.01
C ALA A 150 7.95 -11.87 12.18
N LEU A 151 7.07 -12.38 13.06
CA LEU A 151 6.86 -13.81 13.23
C LEU A 151 6.33 -14.49 11.97
N LYS A 152 5.37 -13.87 11.28
CA LYS A 152 4.86 -14.40 10.00
C LYS A 152 5.96 -14.43 8.95
N PHE A 153 6.75 -13.35 8.85
CA PHE A 153 7.84 -13.26 7.90
C PHE A 153 8.93 -14.30 8.18
N ALA A 154 9.34 -14.45 9.44
CA ALA A 154 10.36 -15.41 9.86
C ALA A 154 9.94 -16.87 9.64
N ASN A 155 8.62 -17.17 9.71
CA ASN A 155 8.06 -18.48 9.44
C ASN A 155 7.73 -18.71 7.95
N SER A 156 8.01 -17.72 7.10
CA SER A 156 7.82 -17.83 5.65
C SER A 156 9.17 -17.96 4.96
N ASP A 157 9.21 -18.70 3.86
CA ASP A 157 10.42 -18.86 3.03
C ASP A 157 10.61 -17.71 2.04
N ILE A 158 10.10 -16.48 2.35
CA ILE A 158 10.09 -15.35 1.41
C ILE A 158 11.50 -15.03 0.89
N ASN A 159 12.51 -14.97 1.78
CA ASN A 159 13.87 -14.67 1.35
C ASN A 159 14.40 -15.73 0.37
N LYS A 160 14.14 -17.00 0.64
CA LYS A 160 14.54 -18.10 -0.25
C LYS A 160 13.80 -18.02 -1.59
N VAL A 161 12.51 -17.73 -1.58
CA VAL A 161 11.73 -17.53 -2.82
C VAL A 161 12.32 -16.38 -3.63
N ILE A 162 12.66 -15.25 -2.99
CA ILE A 162 13.31 -14.11 -3.67
C ILE A 162 14.66 -14.53 -4.29
N GLU A 163 15.49 -15.25 -3.55
CA GLU A 163 16.80 -15.72 -4.05
C GLU A 163 16.63 -16.68 -5.23
N ASP A 164 15.71 -17.63 -5.13
CA ASP A 164 15.43 -18.60 -6.18
C ASP A 164 14.93 -17.90 -7.45
N GLU A 165 13.97 -16.97 -7.33
CA GLU A 165 13.46 -16.17 -8.47
C GLU A 165 14.55 -15.31 -9.09
N LEU A 166 15.34 -14.57 -8.29
CA LEU A 166 16.42 -13.74 -8.81
C LEU A 166 17.50 -14.56 -9.53
N SER A 167 17.76 -15.82 -9.12
CA SER A 167 18.69 -16.70 -9.79
C SER A 167 18.26 -17.08 -11.21
N HIS A 168 16.96 -17.05 -11.49
CA HIS A 168 16.38 -17.29 -12.82
C HIS A 168 16.56 -16.08 -13.75
N PHE A 169 16.57 -14.87 -13.20
CA PHE A 169 16.77 -13.62 -13.97
C PHE A 169 18.25 -13.29 -14.22
N ALA A 170 19.19 -13.86 -13.46
CA ALA A 170 20.62 -13.61 -13.60
C ALA A 170 21.30 -14.44 -14.72
N LYS A 171 20.55 -15.29 -15.41
CA LYS A 171 20.96 -16.07 -16.57
C LYS A 171 20.48 -15.42 -17.85
#